data_a7e7f2b79602b0c37484495e63a363ba
#
_entry.id   a7e7f2b79602b0c37484495e63a363ba
#
_cell.length_a   1.000
_cell.length_b   1.000
_cell.length_c   1.000
_cell.angle_alpha   90.00
_cell.angle_beta   90.00
_cell.angle_gamma   90.00
#
_symmetry.space_group_name_H-M   'P 1'
#
loop_
_entity.id
_entity.type
_entity.pdbx_description
1 polymer ?
#
loop_
_entity_poly.entity_id
_entity_poly.type
_entity_poly.pdbx_seq_one_letter_code
_entity_poly.pdbx_strand_id
1 'polypeptide(L)'
;MKTDETARRTTVQAVVDDEASTRERVARSILEHGPSTAAELGERLSLTPAAIRRHLGVLSEQGHVESREQRVYGARGRGRPAKVFLLTDSGRENFYQAYDELALQALRQLVRAVGPGAIST
;
A
#
# COMPACT_ATOMS: atom_id res chain seq x y z
N MET A 1 -7.82 -16.30 32.66
CA MET A 1 -8.33 -16.46 31.29
C MET A 1 -8.56 -15.18 30.54
N LYS A 2 -8.51 -14.07 31.20
CA LYS A 2 -8.51 -12.75 30.55
C LYS A 2 -7.29 -12.52 29.68
N THR A 3 -6.18 -13.20 29.96
CA THR A 3 -4.91 -13.06 29.27
C THR A 3 -4.99 -13.55 27.80
N ASP A 4 -5.70 -14.67 27.56
CA ASP A 4 -5.83 -15.24 26.23
C ASP A 4 -6.64 -14.36 25.28
N GLU A 5 -7.69 -13.74 25.79
CA GLU A 5 -8.54 -12.85 25.02
C GLU A 5 -7.80 -11.59 24.59
N THR A 6 -7.01 -11.02 25.48
CA THR A 6 -6.19 -9.84 25.20
C THR A 6 -5.11 -10.16 24.15
N ALA A 7 -4.48 -11.33 24.26
CA ALA A 7 -3.48 -11.76 23.28
C ALA A 7 -4.08 -11.94 21.89
N ARG A 8 -5.29 -12.50 21.79
CA ARG A 8 -6.01 -12.67 20.52
C ARG A 8 -6.32 -11.35 19.86
N ARG A 9 -6.79 -10.36 20.61
CA ARG A 9 -7.09 -9.02 20.10
C ARG A 9 -5.85 -8.35 19.56
N THR A 10 -4.74 -8.45 20.28
CA THR A 10 -3.46 -7.88 19.87
C THR A 10 -2.96 -8.51 18.57
N THR A 11 -3.07 -9.84 18.45
CA THR A 11 -2.66 -10.56 17.24
C THR A 11 -3.50 -10.17 16.03
N VAL A 12 -4.83 -10.10 16.18
CA VAL A 12 -5.74 -9.71 15.10
C VAL A 12 -5.46 -8.27 14.65
N GLN A 13 -5.25 -7.36 15.59
CA GLN A 13 -4.95 -5.97 15.27
C GLN A 13 -3.62 -5.83 14.52
N ALA A 14 -2.60 -6.59 14.92
CA ALA A 14 -1.31 -6.59 14.23
C ALA A 14 -1.43 -7.10 12.79
N VAL A 15 -2.21 -8.15 12.56
CA VAL A 15 -2.43 -8.68 11.20
C VAL A 15 -3.18 -7.66 10.32
N VAL A 16 -4.19 -7.01 10.86
CA VAL A 16 -4.95 -5.98 10.13
C VAL A 16 -4.05 -4.80 9.78
N ASP A 17 -3.22 -4.35 10.71
CA ASP A 17 -2.28 -3.25 10.49
C ASP A 17 -1.24 -3.62 9.45
N ASP A 18 -0.73 -4.85 9.46
CA ASP A 18 0.23 -5.35 8.47
C ASP A 18 -0.40 -5.41 7.07
N GLU A 19 -1.63 -5.85 6.96
CA GLU A 19 -2.34 -5.90 5.68
C GLU A 19 -2.59 -4.50 5.12
N ALA A 20 -3.01 -3.56 5.95
CA ALA A 20 -3.22 -2.18 5.53
C ALA A 20 -1.89 -1.54 5.09
N SER A 21 -0.82 -1.77 5.83
CA SER A 21 0.51 -1.28 5.51
C SER A 21 1.04 -1.88 4.20
N THR A 22 0.82 -3.18 3.99
CA THR A 22 1.22 -3.86 2.75
C THR A 22 0.44 -3.32 1.56
N ARG A 23 -0.86 -3.10 1.73
CA ARG A 23 -1.71 -2.52 0.68
C ARG A 23 -1.23 -1.12 0.28
N GLU A 24 -0.82 -0.33 1.25
CA GLU A 24 -0.23 0.98 1.01
C GLU A 24 1.08 0.88 0.22
N ARG A 25 1.91 -0.12 0.52
CA ARG A 25 3.14 -0.37 -0.23
C ARG A 25 2.84 -0.74 -1.68
N VAL A 26 1.77 -1.50 -1.93
CA VAL A 26 1.33 -1.82 -3.29
C VAL A 26 0.94 -0.53 -4.03
N ALA A 27 0.12 0.30 -3.42
CA ALA A 27 -0.28 1.57 -4.02
C ALA A 27 0.92 2.48 -4.28
N ARG A 28 1.86 2.55 -3.36
CA ARG A 28 3.09 3.33 -3.51
C ARG A 28 3.94 2.84 -4.68
N SER A 29 4.07 1.54 -4.83
CA SER A 29 4.83 0.96 -5.94
C SER A 29 4.25 1.34 -7.29
N ILE A 30 2.92 1.32 -7.40
CA ILE A 30 2.23 1.75 -8.61
C ILE A 30 2.46 3.25 -8.85
N LEU A 31 2.38 4.06 -7.81
CA LEU A 31 2.60 5.49 -7.91
C LEU A 31 4.02 5.81 -8.42
N GLU A 32 5.02 5.12 -7.88
CA GLU A 32 6.43 5.38 -8.20
C GLU A 32 6.84 4.84 -9.56
N HIS A 33 6.30 3.70 -9.97
CA HIS A 33 6.72 3.02 -11.19
C HIS A 33 5.73 3.16 -12.35
N GLY A 34 4.54 3.69 -12.09
CA GLY A 34 3.47 3.76 -13.09
C GLY A 34 2.75 2.43 -13.24
N PRO A 35 2.01 2.25 -14.35
CA PRO A 35 1.25 1.02 -14.58
C PRO A 35 2.13 -0.21 -14.44
N SER A 36 1.71 -1.16 -13.63
CA SER A 36 2.49 -2.34 -13.29
C SER A 36 1.61 -3.59 -13.33
N THR A 37 2.20 -4.70 -13.76
CA THR A 37 1.52 -5.99 -13.70
C THR A 37 1.55 -6.55 -12.28
N ALA A 38 0.67 -7.48 -11.97
CA ALA A 38 0.68 -8.16 -10.68
C ALA A 38 2.02 -8.87 -10.43
N ALA A 39 2.60 -9.46 -11.48
CA ALA A 39 3.89 -10.12 -11.38
C ALA A 39 5.01 -9.15 -11.03
N GLU A 40 5.05 -7.99 -11.67
CA GLU A 40 6.03 -6.95 -11.37
C GLU A 40 5.91 -6.46 -9.92
N LEU A 41 4.68 -6.25 -9.46
CA LEU A 41 4.43 -5.84 -8.08
C LEU A 41 4.88 -6.90 -7.08
N GLY A 42 4.58 -8.15 -7.35
CA GLY A 42 5.00 -9.26 -6.50
C GLY A 42 6.51 -9.36 -6.39
N GLU A 43 7.21 -9.19 -7.49
CA GLU A 43 8.66 -9.22 -7.53
C GLU A 43 9.28 -8.05 -6.76
N ARG A 44 8.81 -6.83 -7.00
CA ARG A 44 9.32 -5.63 -6.31
C ARG A 44 9.10 -5.66 -4.80
N LEU A 45 7.96 -6.19 -4.37
CA LEU A 45 7.56 -6.15 -2.97
C LEU A 45 7.81 -7.46 -2.24
N SER A 46 8.32 -8.46 -2.93
CA SER A 46 8.54 -9.81 -2.38
C SER A 46 7.25 -10.39 -1.81
N LEU A 47 6.17 -10.26 -2.56
CA LEU A 47 4.86 -10.77 -2.20
C LEU A 47 4.41 -11.84 -3.18
N THR A 48 3.62 -12.80 -2.68
CA THR A 48 3.06 -13.84 -3.53
C THR A 48 2.04 -13.26 -4.50
N PRO A 49 1.82 -13.91 -5.67
CA PRO A 49 0.78 -13.48 -6.59
C PRO A 49 -0.61 -13.43 -5.96
N ALA A 50 -0.91 -14.37 -5.07
CA ALA A 50 -2.20 -14.39 -4.36
C ALA A 50 -2.36 -13.17 -3.45
N ALA A 51 -1.31 -12.79 -2.72
CA ALA A 51 -1.33 -11.61 -1.86
C ALA A 51 -1.52 -10.33 -2.69
N ILE A 52 -0.78 -10.21 -3.80
CA ILE A 52 -0.90 -9.06 -4.69
C ILE A 52 -2.33 -8.96 -5.23
N ARG A 53 -2.91 -10.06 -5.71
CA ARG A 53 -4.27 -10.05 -6.25
C ARG A 53 -5.28 -9.64 -5.19
N ARG A 54 -5.10 -10.10 -3.95
CA ARG A 54 -5.99 -9.73 -2.84
C ARG A 54 -5.93 -8.21 -2.58
N HIS A 55 -4.75 -7.64 -2.52
CA HIS A 55 -4.59 -6.21 -2.29
C HIS A 55 -5.10 -5.37 -3.47
N LEU A 56 -4.83 -5.79 -4.69
CA LEU A 56 -5.36 -5.12 -5.87
C LEU A 56 -6.87 -5.19 -5.93
N GLY A 57 -7.45 -6.32 -5.51
CA GLY A 57 -8.91 -6.47 -5.42
C GLY A 57 -9.54 -5.46 -4.48
N VAL A 58 -8.98 -5.29 -3.30
CA VAL A 58 -9.46 -4.30 -2.31
C VAL A 58 -9.32 -2.88 -2.85
N LEU A 59 -8.17 -2.55 -3.42
CA LEU A 59 -7.93 -1.22 -4.00
C LEU A 59 -8.89 -0.93 -5.17
N SER A 60 -9.18 -1.94 -5.98
CA SER A 60 -10.15 -1.80 -7.08
C SER A 60 -11.57 -1.57 -6.57
N GLU A 61 -11.97 -2.30 -5.52
CA GLU A 61 -13.28 -2.11 -4.89
C GLU A 61 -13.44 -0.72 -4.30
N GLN A 62 -12.37 -0.16 -3.78
CA GLN A 62 -12.36 1.19 -3.24
C GLN A 62 -12.31 2.27 -4.33
N GLY A 63 -12.13 1.87 -5.59
CA GLY A 63 -11.99 2.80 -6.70
C GLY A 63 -10.64 3.48 -6.77
N HIS A 64 -9.64 2.97 -6.07
CA HIS A 64 -8.30 3.56 -6.00
C HIS A 64 -7.36 3.08 -7.10
N VAL A 65 -7.66 1.93 -7.68
CA VAL A 65 -6.86 1.31 -8.73
C VAL A 65 -7.80 0.89 -9.86
N GLU A 66 -7.36 1.05 -11.08
CA GLU A 66 -8.04 0.51 -12.26
C GLU A 66 -7.06 -0.36 -13.03
N SER A 67 -7.60 -1.25 -13.87
CA SER A 67 -6.80 -2.13 -14.68
C SER A 67 -7.00 -1.82 -16.15
N ARG A 68 -5.94 -2.03 -16.94
CA ARG A 68 -5.95 -1.93 -18.39
C ARG A 68 -5.21 -3.08 -18.99
N GLU A 69 -5.56 -3.43 -20.20
CA GLU A 69 -4.72 -4.31 -20.99
C GLU A 69 -3.67 -3.46 -21.70
N GLN A 70 -2.43 -3.90 -21.60
CA GLN A 70 -1.32 -3.25 -22.25
C GLN A 70 -0.45 -4.32 -22.89
N ARG A 71 0.07 -4.06 -24.07
CA ARG A 71 1.02 -4.97 -24.69
C ARG A 71 2.36 -4.84 -24.02
N VAL A 72 2.86 -5.96 -23.53
CA VAL A 72 4.17 -6.07 -22.92
C VAL A 72 5.08 -6.81 -23.88
N TYR A 73 6.18 -6.19 -24.27
CA TYR A 73 7.13 -6.79 -25.17
C TYR A 73 8.21 -7.51 -24.39
N GLY A 74 8.31 -8.83 -24.63
CA GLY A 74 9.34 -9.65 -24.03
C GLY A 74 10.63 -9.62 -24.82
N ALA A 75 11.60 -10.46 -24.42
CA ALA A 75 12.92 -10.53 -25.04
C ALA A 75 12.88 -10.89 -26.53
N ARG A 76 11.80 -11.49 -27.00
CA ARG A 76 11.63 -11.88 -28.42
C ARG A 76 10.92 -10.82 -29.26
N GLY A 77 10.62 -9.65 -28.69
CA GLY A 77 9.95 -8.58 -29.42
C GLY A 77 8.48 -8.80 -29.72
N ARG A 78 7.90 -9.92 -29.30
CA ARG A 78 6.47 -10.19 -29.47
C ARG A 78 5.68 -9.58 -28.33
N GLY A 79 4.75 -8.66 -28.65
CA GLY A 79 3.83 -8.11 -27.70
C GLY A 79 2.76 -9.13 -27.33
N ARG A 80 2.50 -9.33 -26.05
CA ARG A 80 1.33 -10.05 -25.58
C ARG A 80 0.54 -9.18 -24.63
N PRO A 81 -0.81 -9.32 -24.63
CA PRO A 81 -1.62 -8.55 -23.71
C PRO A 81 -1.34 -8.96 -22.28
N ALA A 82 -1.15 -7.97 -21.44
CA ALA A 82 -0.98 -8.18 -20.02
C ALA A 82 -1.84 -7.15 -19.30
N LYS A 83 -2.38 -7.55 -18.15
CA LYS A 83 -3.18 -6.68 -17.33
C LYS A 83 -2.26 -5.85 -16.46
N VAL A 84 -2.32 -4.54 -16.62
CA VAL A 84 -1.57 -3.59 -15.78
C VAL A 84 -2.53 -2.83 -14.88
N PHE A 85 -2.03 -2.45 -13.73
CA PHE A 85 -2.79 -1.73 -12.70
C PHE A 85 -2.20 -0.35 -12.54
N LEU A 86 -3.06 0.65 -12.46
CA LEU A 86 -2.67 2.04 -12.26
C LEU A 86 -3.56 2.69 -11.23
N LEU A 87 -3.03 3.72 -10.57
CA LEU A 87 -3.81 4.48 -9.61
C LEU A 87 -4.78 5.41 -10.33
N THR A 88 -6.01 5.46 -9.83
CA THR A 88 -6.98 6.46 -10.24
C THR A 88 -6.66 7.79 -9.56
N ASP A 89 -7.30 8.88 -9.97
CA ASP A 89 -7.17 10.16 -9.29
C ASP A 89 -7.57 10.03 -7.81
N SER A 90 -8.66 9.31 -7.56
CA SER A 90 -9.12 9.00 -6.20
C SER A 90 -8.06 8.23 -5.40
N GLY A 91 -7.39 7.27 -6.02
CA GLY A 91 -6.34 6.49 -5.39
C GLY A 91 -5.13 7.32 -5.02
N ARG A 92 -4.71 8.22 -5.91
CA ARG A 92 -3.60 9.15 -5.63
C ARG A 92 -3.93 10.08 -4.49
N GLU A 93 -5.13 10.64 -4.52
CA GLU A 93 -5.60 11.53 -3.46
C GLU A 93 -5.63 10.84 -2.10
N ASN A 94 -6.17 9.62 -2.07
CA ASN A 94 -6.21 8.82 -0.86
C ASN A 94 -4.80 8.51 -0.33
N PHE A 95 -3.87 8.19 -1.23
CA PHE A 95 -2.49 7.90 -0.85
C PHE A 95 -1.82 9.12 -0.21
N TYR A 96 -1.94 10.28 -0.82
CA TYR A 96 -1.34 11.51 -0.29
C TYR A 96 -1.97 11.93 1.03
N GLN A 97 -3.27 11.76 1.17
CA GLN A 97 -3.97 12.08 2.41
C GLN A 97 -3.51 11.19 3.57
N ALA A 98 -3.38 9.89 3.32
CA ALA A 98 -2.88 8.95 4.32
C ALA A 98 -1.43 9.27 4.70
N TYR A 99 -0.62 9.65 3.73
CA TYR A 99 0.77 10.04 3.96
C TYR A 99 0.86 11.30 4.83
N ASP A 100 0.03 12.30 4.54
CA ASP A 100 -0.03 13.54 5.32
C ASP A 100 -0.44 13.27 6.77
N GLU A 101 -1.43 12.42 6.98
CA GLU A 101 -1.87 12.02 8.32
C GLU A 101 -0.75 11.33 9.09
N LEU A 102 -0.02 10.44 8.43
CA LEU A 102 1.10 9.74 9.03
C LEU A 102 2.22 10.72 9.43
N ALA A 103 2.52 11.67 8.55
CA ALA A 103 3.51 12.71 8.83
C ALA A 103 3.12 13.56 10.02
N LEU A 104 1.84 13.95 10.12
CA LEU A 104 1.33 14.71 11.27
C LEU A 104 1.41 13.91 12.55
N GLN A 105 1.07 12.63 12.51
CA GLN A 105 1.19 11.76 13.68
C GLN A 105 2.63 11.63 14.14
N ALA A 106 3.56 11.45 13.21
CA ALA A 106 4.97 11.35 13.51
C ALA A 106 5.47 12.63 14.18
N LEU A 107 5.05 13.78 13.67
CA LEU A 107 5.41 15.07 14.24
C LEU A 107 4.84 15.25 15.66
N ARG A 108 3.58 14.85 15.88
CA ARG A 108 2.97 14.88 17.20
C ARG A 108 3.72 14.00 18.20
N GLN A 109 4.14 12.82 17.78
CA GLN A 109 4.93 11.92 18.63
C GLN A 109 6.28 12.53 18.99
N LEU A 110 6.93 13.18 18.05
CA LEU A 110 8.19 13.85 18.26
C LEU A 110 8.05 15.00 19.28
N VAL A 111 7.02 15.82 19.12
CA VAL A 111 6.72 16.91 20.07
C VAL A 111 6.48 16.36 21.46
N ARG A 112 5.75 15.26 21.56
CA ARG A 112 5.45 14.61 22.83
C ARG A 112 6.71 14.07 23.51
N ALA A 113 7.63 13.50 22.71
CA ALA A 113 8.86 12.91 23.22
C ALA A 113 9.86 13.94 23.73
N VAL A 114 9.99 15.08 23.02
CA VAL A 114 10.98 16.12 23.38
C VAL A 114 10.37 17.30 24.16
N GLY A 115 9.03 17.39 24.21
CA GLY A 115 8.31 18.44 24.90
C GLY A 115 8.17 19.71 24.05
N PRO A 116 7.15 20.54 24.37
CA PRO A 116 6.84 21.74 23.56
C PRO A 116 7.97 22.79 23.56
N GLY A 117 8.73 22.88 24.63
CA GLY A 117 9.81 23.85 24.76
C GLY A 117 11.01 23.59 23.86
N ALA A 118 11.18 22.36 23.37
CA ALA A 118 12.30 21.99 22.51
C ALA A 118 12.16 22.52 21.09
N ILE A 119 10.96 22.88 20.68
CA ILE A 119 10.66 23.33 19.32
C ILE A 119 10.55 24.85 19.21
N SER A 120 10.18 25.50 20.29
CA SER A 120 10.05 26.95 20.34
C SER A 120 11.39 27.61 20.66
N THR A 121 12.12 27.95 19.68
CA THR A 121 13.37 28.69 19.83
C THR A 121 13.32 30.01 19.09
#